data_d16fab76a7059abf5ea12f967ad27f5b
#
_entry.id   d16fab76a7059abf5ea12f967ad27f5b
#
_cell.length_a   1.000
_cell.length_b   1.000
_cell.length_c   1.000
_cell.angle_alpha   90.00
_cell.angle_beta   90.00
_cell.angle_gamma   90.00
#
_symmetry.space_group_name_H-M   'P 1'
#
loop_
_entity.id
_entity.type
_entity.pdbx_description
1 polymer ?
#
loop_
_entity_poly.entity_id
_entity_poly.type
_entity_poly.pdbx_seq_one_letter_code
_entity_poly.pdbx_strand_id
1 'polypeptide(L)'
;MAISRLTVENFRNLQAVDLELDHGFNFLVGNNGSGKTSLLEAIFYLGHGRSFKSAVSNRIISYDQPHFTLFGQIQEQQHQWSVGLQKLRQGNTLVKINGEDGNKISDLAHLLPMQIITPEGLNLLNGGPSYRRAFLDWGLFHHHVSFYTLWASLSRLLKQRNAALQQVSGYQQMKIWDVELVKLAEQVSQLRSEYAQALQPEIEQTCRLFLPELDISVSFNQGWEKEQNYAELLARNFERDRALGYTVSGPQKADFRFKANGLPVEDILSRGQLKLLMCALRLAQGEHLMQQKQRHCIFLIDDFASELDQTKRSLLAERLKNSGSQVFVTAITQNQLNEMQPKKHRTFKIENGYIREI
;
A
#
# COMPACT_ATOMS: atom_id res chain seq x y z
N MET A 1 -11.56 -9.14 -8.97
CA MET A 1 -12.14 -8.49 -7.75
C MET A 1 -12.45 -7.05 -8.05
N ALA A 2 -13.65 -6.56 -7.70
CA ALA A 2 -14.05 -5.17 -7.91
C ALA A 2 -15.09 -4.75 -6.85
N ILE A 3 -15.15 -3.46 -6.54
CA ILE A 3 -16.22 -2.86 -5.74
C ILE A 3 -17.34 -2.50 -6.72
N SER A 4 -18.52 -3.11 -6.57
CA SER A 4 -19.68 -2.85 -7.43
C SER A 4 -20.56 -1.71 -6.93
N ARG A 5 -20.64 -1.51 -5.60
CA ARG A 5 -21.36 -0.41 -4.96
C ARG A 5 -20.54 0.14 -3.80
N LEU A 6 -20.58 1.45 -3.62
CA LEU A 6 -19.92 2.17 -2.53
C LEU A 6 -20.86 3.17 -1.89
N THR A 7 -21.05 3.06 -0.57
CA THR A 7 -21.76 4.05 0.24
C THR A 7 -20.76 4.71 1.22
N VAL A 8 -20.82 6.04 1.31
CA VAL A 8 -19.95 6.84 2.19
C VAL A 8 -20.79 7.83 2.95
N GLU A 9 -20.62 7.86 4.26
CA GLU A 9 -21.28 8.82 5.16
C GLU A 9 -20.27 9.50 6.07
N ASN A 10 -20.41 10.82 6.20
CA ASN A 10 -19.63 11.66 7.12
C ASN A 10 -18.11 11.56 6.96
N PHE A 11 -17.63 11.41 5.73
CA PHE A 11 -16.21 11.28 5.42
C PHE A 11 -15.67 12.57 4.80
N ARG A 12 -14.76 13.25 5.49
CA ARG A 12 -14.16 14.51 5.02
C ARG A 12 -15.22 15.57 4.68
N ASN A 13 -15.17 16.07 3.45
CA ASN A 13 -16.12 17.02 2.86
C ASN A 13 -17.18 16.36 1.97
N LEU A 14 -17.24 15.02 1.94
CA LEU A 14 -18.24 14.32 1.14
C LEU A 14 -19.60 14.42 1.80
N GLN A 15 -20.61 14.68 1.01
CA GLN A 15 -21.99 14.49 1.38
C GLN A 15 -22.34 13.00 1.35
N ALA A 16 -23.56 12.61 1.73
CA ALA A 16 -23.96 11.22 1.62
C ALA A 16 -23.78 10.70 0.18
N VAL A 17 -23.00 9.64 0.03
CA VAL A 17 -22.61 9.05 -1.26
C VAL A 17 -23.18 7.66 -1.36
N ASP A 18 -23.83 7.35 -2.50
CA ASP A 18 -24.23 6.00 -2.88
C ASP A 18 -24.00 5.84 -4.39
N LEU A 19 -22.99 5.06 -4.75
CA LEU A 19 -22.54 4.92 -6.13
C LEU A 19 -22.52 3.47 -6.56
N GLU A 20 -23.07 3.20 -7.73
CA GLU A 20 -22.75 2.01 -8.50
C GLU A 20 -21.47 2.25 -9.31
N LEU A 21 -20.56 1.28 -9.31
CA LEU A 21 -19.23 1.42 -9.89
C LEU A 21 -19.05 0.45 -11.06
N ASP A 22 -18.28 0.87 -12.07
CA ASP A 22 -17.83 -0.04 -13.12
C ASP A 22 -16.73 -0.96 -12.61
N HIS A 23 -16.73 -2.20 -13.05
CA HIS A 23 -15.70 -3.18 -12.66
C HIS A 23 -14.33 -2.90 -13.29
N GLY A 24 -14.27 -2.07 -14.32
CA GLY A 24 -13.07 -1.58 -14.97
C GLY A 24 -12.74 -0.15 -14.51
N PHE A 25 -13.15 0.86 -15.28
CA PHE A 25 -12.73 2.23 -15.07
C PHE A 25 -13.82 3.13 -14.50
N ASN A 26 -13.46 3.87 -13.45
CA ASN A 26 -14.29 4.86 -12.80
C ASN A 26 -13.52 6.19 -12.76
N PHE A 27 -14.01 7.19 -13.46
CA PHE A 27 -13.41 8.52 -13.55
C PHE A 27 -14.07 9.50 -12.59
N LEU A 28 -13.27 10.22 -11.83
CA LEU A 28 -13.70 11.18 -10.82
C LEU A 28 -13.26 12.56 -11.28
N VAL A 29 -14.18 13.36 -11.80
CA VAL A 29 -13.88 14.69 -12.37
C VAL A 29 -14.46 15.81 -11.53
N GLY A 30 -13.73 16.91 -11.43
CA GLY A 30 -14.17 18.10 -10.68
C GLY A 30 -13.04 19.05 -10.35
N ASN A 31 -13.35 20.23 -9.90
CA ASN A 31 -12.36 21.26 -9.53
C ASN A 31 -11.51 20.85 -8.32
N ASN A 32 -10.42 21.56 -8.08
CA ASN A 32 -9.62 21.37 -6.89
C ASN A 32 -10.46 21.67 -5.63
N GLY A 33 -10.31 20.81 -4.61
CA GLY A 33 -11.11 20.90 -3.39
C GLY A 33 -12.53 20.36 -3.46
N SER A 34 -13.01 19.89 -4.63
CA SER A 34 -14.38 19.39 -4.80
C SER A 34 -14.70 18.11 -4.01
N GLY A 35 -13.69 17.29 -3.64
CA GLY A 35 -13.86 16.02 -2.93
C GLY A 35 -13.36 14.79 -3.68
N LYS A 36 -12.74 14.93 -4.88
CA LYS A 36 -12.18 13.81 -5.66
C LYS A 36 -11.25 12.92 -4.85
N THR A 37 -10.22 13.52 -4.27
CA THR A 37 -9.26 12.81 -3.44
C THR A 37 -9.90 12.27 -2.15
N SER A 38 -10.94 12.93 -1.62
CA SER A 38 -11.70 12.43 -0.46
C SER A 38 -12.43 11.13 -0.79
N LEU A 39 -13.01 11.01 -1.99
CA LEU A 39 -13.65 9.77 -2.44
C LEU A 39 -12.60 8.65 -2.66
N LEU A 40 -11.49 8.98 -3.30
CA LEU A 40 -10.38 8.02 -3.44
C LEU A 40 -9.86 7.55 -2.08
N GLU A 41 -9.76 8.48 -1.12
CA GLU A 41 -9.35 8.18 0.26
C GLU A 41 -10.36 7.28 0.99
N ALA A 42 -11.66 7.48 0.77
CA ALA A 42 -12.71 6.63 1.33
C ALA A 42 -12.61 5.19 0.80
N ILE A 43 -12.39 5.03 -0.51
CA ILE A 43 -12.16 3.71 -1.14
C ILE A 43 -10.91 3.05 -0.54
N PHE A 44 -9.81 3.78 -0.46
CA PHE A 44 -8.57 3.27 0.14
C PHE A 44 -8.76 2.89 1.62
N TYR A 45 -9.49 3.74 2.37
CA TYR A 45 -9.78 3.49 3.79
C TYR A 45 -10.61 2.22 3.98
N LEU A 46 -11.56 1.94 3.10
CA LEU A 46 -12.37 0.72 3.15
C LEU A 46 -11.50 -0.54 3.09
N GLY A 47 -10.44 -0.55 2.29
CA GLY A 47 -9.52 -1.71 2.19
C GLY A 47 -8.37 -1.71 3.20
N HIS A 48 -7.98 -0.57 3.78
CA HIS A 48 -6.77 -0.48 4.59
C HIS A 48 -7.00 -0.04 6.05
N GLY A 49 -8.21 0.47 6.39
CA GLY A 49 -8.55 1.01 7.71
C GLY A 49 -7.72 2.21 8.13
N ARG A 50 -7.06 2.86 7.18
CA ARG A 50 -6.22 4.05 7.39
C ARG A 50 -6.25 4.98 6.19
N SER A 51 -6.00 6.25 6.43
CA SER A 51 -5.82 7.26 5.38
C SER A 51 -4.41 7.20 4.78
N PHE A 52 -4.30 7.50 3.49
CA PHE A 52 -3.00 7.75 2.85
C PHE A 52 -2.55 9.22 2.99
N LYS A 53 -3.46 10.14 3.38
CA LYS A 53 -3.16 11.58 3.56
C LYS A 53 -2.89 11.97 5.01
N SER A 54 -3.54 11.32 5.98
CA SER A 54 -3.51 11.75 7.38
C SER A 54 -3.31 10.58 8.33
N ALA A 55 -2.33 10.68 9.22
CA ALA A 55 -2.18 9.74 10.31
C ALA A 55 -3.23 9.94 11.43
N VAL A 56 -3.91 11.10 11.46
CA VAL A 56 -4.89 11.45 12.49
C VAL A 56 -6.30 11.13 11.99
N SER A 57 -6.86 10.03 12.46
CA SER A 57 -8.19 9.55 12.03
C SER A 57 -9.34 10.54 12.31
N ASN A 58 -9.26 11.33 13.37
CA ASN A 58 -10.30 12.32 13.69
C ASN A 58 -10.43 13.45 12.65
N ARG A 59 -9.38 13.70 11.83
CA ARG A 59 -9.42 14.67 10.72
C ARG A 59 -10.16 14.15 9.49
N ILE A 60 -10.53 12.88 9.49
CA ILE A 60 -11.21 12.22 8.37
C ILE A 60 -12.72 12.24 8.56
N ILE A 61 -13.17 12.28 9.82
CA ILE A 61 -14.60 12.39 10.16
C ILE A 61 -15.05 13.83 9.85
N SER A 62 -16.20 13.97 9.16
CA SER A 62 -16.80 15.27 8.87
C SER A 62 -17.00 16.11 10.13
N TYR A 63 -16.97 17.43 9.98
CA TYR A 63 -17.10 18.35 11.11
C TYR A 63 -18.42 18.06 11.87
N ASP A 64 -18.34 18.11 13.21
CA ASP A 64 -19.45 17.86 14.15
C ASP A 64 -20.11 16.47 14.07
N GLN A 65 -19.54 15.51 13.29
CA GLN A 65 -20.06 14.17 13.26
C GLN A 65 -19.34 13.25 14.26
N PRO A 66 -20.06 12.29 14.91
CA PRO A 66 -19.46 11.39 15.89
C PRO A 66 -18.64 10.25 15.24
N HIS A 67 -18.92 9.93 14.00
CA HIS A 67 -18.29 8.87 13.23
C HIS A 67 -18.43 9.08 11.72
N PHE A 68 -17.69 8.31 10.94
CA PHE A 68 -18.01 8.05 9.54
C PHE A 68 -18.30 6.57 9.32
N THR A 69 -19.06 6.27 8.25
CA THR A 69 -19.36 4.91 7.81
C THR A 69 -19.00 4.75 6.35
N LEU A 70 -18.35 3.63 6.02
CA LEU A 70 -18.07 3.18 4.67
C LEU A 70 -18.73 1.82 4.49
N PHE A 71 -19.41 1.64 3.37
CA PHE A 71 -19.96 0.36 2.98
C PHE A 71 -19.61 0.08 1.52
N GLY A 72 -19.24 -1.18 1.21
CA GLY A 72 -18.94 -1.63 -0.15
C GLY A 72 -19.54 -2.99 -0.44
N GLN A 73 -20.06 -3.17 -1.65
CA GLN A 73 -20.32 -4.49 -2.20
C GLN A 73 -19.13 -4.87 -3.09
N ILE A 74 -18.52 -6.01 -2.81
CA ILE A 74 -17.33 -6.51 -3.51
C ILE A 74 -17.72 -7.73 -4.29
N GLN A 75 -17.32 -7.79 -5.54
CA GLN A 75 -17.55 -8.93 -6.43
C GLN A 75 -16.21 -9.51 -6.92
N GLU A 76 -16.07 -10.82 -6.80
CA GLU A 76 -14.95 -11.56 -7.36
C GLU A 76 -15.49 -12.87 -7.96
N GLN A 77 -15.43 -12.99 -9.28
CA GLN A 77 -16.01 -14.12 -10.00
C GLN A 77 -17.50 -14.32 -9.63
N GLN A 78 -17.84 -15.44 -8.98
CA GLN A 78 -19.20 -15.77 -8.54
C GLN A 78 -19.47 -15.42 -7.06
N HIS A 79 -18.45 -14.92 -6.34
CA HIS A 79 -18.58 -14.57 -4.93
C HIS A 79 -18.87 -13.08 -4.76
N GLN A 80 -19.76 -12.77 -3.82
CA GLN A 80 -20.10 -11.41 -3.43
C GLN A 80 -19.95 -11.27 -1.92
N TRP A 81 -19.32 -10.17 -1.50
CA TRP A 81 -19.20 -9.80 -0.10
C TRP A 81 -19.79 -8.42 0.14
N SER A 82 -20.47 -8.26 1.24
CA SER A 82 -20.78 -6.95 1.80
C SER A 82 -19.76 -6.61 2.88
N VAL A 83 -19.13 -5.46 2.78
CA VAL A 83 -18.15 -4.98 3.77
C VAL A 83 -18.59 -3.65 4.33
N GLY A 84 -18.52 -3.51 5.64
CA GLY A 84 -18.82 -2.28 6.36
C GLY A 84 -17.66 -1.91 7.29
N LEU A 85 -17.34 -0.62 7.33
CA LEU A 85 -16.36 -0.07 8.24
C LEU A 85 -16.93 1.21 8.86
N GLN A 86 -16.95 1.27 10.20
CA GLN A 86 -17.33 2.47 10.94
C GLN A 86 -16.18 2.89 11.85
N LYS A 87 -15.79 4.15 11.78
CA LYS A 87 -14.76 4.73 12.66
C LYS A 87 -15.39 5.77 13.56
N LEU A 88 -15.35 5.52 14.86
CA LEU A 88 -15.80 6.47 15.87
C LEU A 88 -14.74 7.54 16.14
N ARG A 89 -15.16 8.77 16.43
CA ARG A 89 -14.26 9.86 16.81
C ARG A 89 -13.52 9.55 18.12
N GLN A 90 -14.24 8.95 19.06
CA GLN A 90 -13.69 8.37 20.27
C GLN A 90 -14.00 6.88 20.26
N GLY A 91 -12.97 6.05 20.23
CA GLY A 91 -13.15 4.59 20.25
C GLY A 91 -12.52 3.85 19.07
N ASN A 92 -12.94 2.61 18.91
CA ASN A 92 -12.38 1.67 17.95
C ASN A 92 -12.99 1.82 16.55
N THR A 93 -12.34 1.18 15.60
CA THR A 93 -12.91 0.92 14.28
C THR A 93 -13.71 -0.38 14.35
N LEU A 94 -14.95 -0.34 13.89
CA LEU A 94 -15.81 -1.51 13.76
C LEU A 94 -15.76 -1.99 12.32
N VAL A 95 -15.63 -3.29 12.13
CA VAL A 95 -15.57 -3.94 10.80
C VAL A 95 -16.58 -5.06 10.74
N LYS A 96 -17.37 -5.09 9.67
CA LYS A 96 -18.32 -6.16 9.37
C LYS A 96 -18.06 -6.71 7.97
N ILE A 97 -18.09 -8.03 7.84
CA ILE A 97 -18.04 -8.72 6.55
C ILE A 97 -19.25 -9.65 6.50
N ASN A 98 -20.09 -9.51 5.47
CA ASN A 98 -21.36 -10.23 5.31
C ASN A 98 -22.30 -10.11 6.53
N GLY A 99 -22.27 -8.94 7.20
CA GLY A 99 -23.08 -8.68 8.40
C GLY A 99 -22.49 -9.22 9.70
N GLU A 100 -21.42 -10.03 9.65
CA GLU A 100 -20.78 -10.61 10.84
C GLU A 100 -19.85 -9.60 11.51
N ASP A 101 -19.95 -9.51 12.85
CA ASP A 101 -19.09 -8.69 13.70
C ASP A 101 -17.77 -9.42 14.05
N GLY A 102 -16.79 -8.67 14.53
CA GLY A 102 -15.53 -9.22 15.04
C GLY A 102 -14.43 -9.35 14.00
N ASN A 103 -14.69 -8.98 12.74
CA ASN A 103 -13.68 -8.93 11.68
C ASN A 103 -12.64 -7.84 11.95
N LYS A 104 -11.43 -8.05 11.43
CA LYS A 104 -10.31 -7.13 11.58
C LYS A 104 -10.07 -6.34 10.29
N ILE A 105 -9.38 -5.23 10.40
CA ILE A 105 -8.92 -4.45 9.24
C ILE A 105 -8.05 -5.32 8.30
N SER A 106 -7.28 -6.27 8.84
CA SER A 106 -6.50 -7.21 8.04
C SER A 106 -7.37 -8.09 7.13
N ASP A 107 -8.60 -8.41 7.55
CA ASP A 107 -9.51 -9.24 6.77
C ASP A 107 -10.06 -8.45 5.57
N LEU A 108 -10.39 -7.16 5.78
CA LEU A 108 -10.71 -6.24 4.67
C LEU A 108 -9.54 -6.05 3.71
N ALA A 109 -8.32 -5.89 4.26
CA ALA A 109 -7.12 -5.74 3.43
C ALA A 109 -6.85 -6.99 2.59
N HIS A 110 -7.10 -8.19 3.12
CA HIS A 110 -7.03 -9.42 2.35
C HIS A 110 -8.07 -9.47 1.23
N LEU A 111 -9.30 -9.01 1.49
CA LEU A 111 -10.36 -8.96 0.48
C LEU A 111 -10.10 -7.93 -0.61
N LEU A 112 -9.45 -6.80 -0.31
CA LEU A 112 -9.32 -5.65 -1.21
C LEU A 112 -7.85 -5.29 -1.44
N PRO A 113 -7.11 -6.05 -2.27
CA PRO A 113 -5.75 -5.64 -2.65
C PRO A 113 -5.83 -4.34 -3.47
N MET A 114 -5.27 -3.28 -2.91
CA MET A 114 -5.28 -1.95 -3.52
C MET A 114 -3.87 -1.42 -3.71
N GLN A 115 -3.63 -0.83 -4.88
CA GLN A 115 -2.43 -0.05 -5.17
C GLN A 115 -2.82 1.42 -5.36
N ILE A 116 -2.02 2.31 -4.79
CA ILE A 116 -2.26 3.75 -4.89
C ILE A 116 -1.10 4.45 -5.58
N ILE A 117 -1.45 5.30 -6.54
CA ILE A 117 -0.53 6.16 -7.29
C ILE A 117 -0.94 7.61 -7.00
N THR A 118 -0.14 8.29 -6.18
CA THR A 118 -0.35 9.68 -5.77
C THR A 118 0.98 10.43 -5.83
N PRO A 119 0.99 11.77 -5.81
CA PRO A 119 2.23 12.54 -5.72
C PRO A 119 3.11 12.15 -4.53
N GLU A 120 2.50 11.83 -3.37
CA GLU A 120 3.22 11.37 -2.17
C GLU A 120 3.80 9.97 -2.32
N GLY A 121 3.36 9.20 -3.32
CA GLY A 121 3.88 7.86 -3.65
C GLY A 121 5.38 7.85 -3.95
N LEU A 122 5.97 9.00 -4.32
CA LEU A 122 7.41 9.19 -4.49
C LEU A 122 8.23 8.88 -3.23
N ASN A 123 7.61 8.90 -2.04
CA ASN A 123 8.28 8.46 -0.82
C ASN A 123 8.75 7.00 -0.88
N LEU A 124 8.22 6.18 -1.78
CA LEU A 124 8.74 4.84 -2.05
C LEU A 124 10.20 4.89 -2.50
N LEU A 125 10.57 5.88 -3.29
CA LEU A 125 11.91 6.04 -3.89
C LEU A 125 12.78 7.00 -3.08
N ASN A 126 12.28 8.20 -2.78
CA ASN A 126 13.02 9.26 -2.09
C ASN A 126 12.94 9.19 -0.56
N GLY A 127 12.04 8.37 -0.04
CA GLY A 127 11.84 8.20 1.40
C GLY A 127 12.79 7.17 2.01
N GLY A 128 12.69 7.04 3.33
CA GLY A 128 13.51 6.08 4.07
C GLY A 128 13.12 4.61 3.80
N PRO A 129 13.93 3.66 4.31
CA PRO A 129 13.71 2.21 4.14
C PRO A 129 12.32 1.71 4.58
N SER A 130 11.64 2.45 5.45
CA SER A 130 10.28 2.09 5.93
C SER A 130 9.25 2.06 4.80
N TYR A 131 9.32 2.96 3.83
CA TYR A 131 8.43 2.99 2.66
C TYR A 131 8.69 1.81 1.73
N ARG A 132 9.98 1.48 1.51
CA ARG A 132 10.39 0.36 0.68
C ARG A 132 10.05 -0.99 1.32
N ARG A 133 10.21 -1.11 2.65
CA ARG A 133 9.69 -2.29 3.38
C ARG A 133 8.17 -2.41 3.28
N ALA A 134 7.43 -1.30 3.42
CA ALA A 134 5.98 -1.32 3.30
C ALA A 134 5.52 -1.76 1.90
N PHE A 135 6.25 -1.39 0.84
CA PHE A 135 6.01 -1.88 -0.52
C PHE A 135 6.21 -3.40 -0.61
N LEU A 136 7.34 -3.92 -0.12
CA LEU A 136 7.64 -5.34 -0.12
C LEU A 136 6.64 -6.15 0.74
N ASP A 137 6.36 -5.66 1.94
CA ASP A 137 5.44 -6.30 2.90
C ASP A 137 3.99 -6.32 2.40
N TRP A 138 3.55 -5.32 1.60
CA TRP A 138 2.25 -5.34 0.95
C TRP A 138 2.11 -6.55 0.02
N GLY A 139 3.12 -6.80 -0.81
CA GLY A 139 3.10 -7.96 -1.69
C GLY A 139 3.07 -9.27 -0.91
N LEU A 140 3.93 -9.41 0.08
CA LEU A 140 3.98 -10.60 0.94
C LEU A 140 2.66 -10.85 1.66
N PHE A 141 2.01 -9.79 2.14
CA PHE A 141 0.70 -9.88 2.79
C PHE A 141 -0.35 -10.55 1.89
N HIS A 142 -0.32 -10.28 0.59
CA HIS A 142 -1.25 -10.87 -0.37
C HIS A 142 -0.80 -12.22 -0.95
N HIS A 143 0.49 -12.54 -0.87
CA HIS A 143 1.06 -13.78 -1.42
C HIS A 143 1.17 -14.90 -0.39
N HIS A 144 1.45 -14.57 0.88
CA HIS A 144 1.80 -15.57 1.90
C HIS A 144 0.88 -15.48 3.11
N VAL A 145 0.04 -16.49 3.30
CA VAL A 145 -1.04 -16.51 4.32
C VAL A 145 -0.52 -16.24 5.74
N SER A 146 0.64 -16.80 6.11
CA SER A 146 1.19 -16.64 7.46
C SER A 146 2.02 -15.38 7.65
N PHE A 147 2.34 -14.62 6.58
CA PHE A 147 3.26 -13.47 6.69
C PHE A 147 2.77 -12.43 7.71
N TYR A 148 1.50 -12.07 7.68
CA TYR A 148 0.95 -11.08 8.61
C TYR A 148 1.12 -11.50 10.08
N THR A 149 0.86 -12.77 10.40
CA THR A 149 0.99 -13.30 11.75
C THR A 149 2.45 -13.29 12.21
N LEU A 150 3.38 -13.70 11.33
CA LEU A 150 4.82 -13.67 11.61
C LEU A 150 5.33 -12.24 11.82
N TRP A 151 4.95 -11.33 10.93
CA TRP A 151 5.31 -9.92 11.01
C TRP A 151 4.75 -9.24 12.28
N ALA A 152 3.51 -9.52 12.63
CA ALA A 152 2.87 -8.97 13.83
C ALA A 152 3.54 -9.50 15.11
N SER A 153 3.88 -10.80 15.16
CA SER A 153 4.59 -11.43 16.26
C SER A 153 6.00 -10.86 16.41
N LEU A 154 6.74 -10.74 15.30
CA LEU A 154 8.06 -10.10 15.25
C LEU A 154 8.01 -8.65 15.77
N SER A 155 7.04 -7.87 15.29
CA SER A 155 6.89 -6.46 15.67
C SER A 155 6.56 -6.31 17.17
N ARG A 156 5.74 -7.20 17.72
CA ARG A 156 5.41 -7.24 19.16
C ARG A 156 6.65 -7.61 19.98
N LEU A 157 7.35 -8.67 19.58
CA LEU A 157 8.53 -9.15 20.28
C LEU A 157 9.67 -8.14 20.28
N LEU A 158 9.89 -7.44 19.16
CA LEU A 158 10.86 -6.32 19.10
C LEU A 158 10.53 -5.20 20.08
N LYS A 159 9.23 -4.84 20.20
CA LYS A 159 8.81 -3.84 21.19
C LYS A 159 9.04 -4.31 22.61
N GLN A 160 8.76 -5.57 22.92
CA GLN A 160 9.00 -6.18 24.24
C GLN A 160 10.49 -6.23 24.56
N ARG A 161 11.33 -6.69 23.60
CA ARG A 161 12.79 -6.69 23.76
C ARG A 161 13.32 -5.28 24.02
N ASN A 162 12.89 -4.28 23.22
CA ASN A 162 13.35 -2.90 23.40
C ASN A 162 12.93 -2.33 24.77
N ALA A 163 11.76 -2.65 25.28
CA ALA A 163 11.34 -2.26 26.62
C ALA A 163 12.17 -2.98 27.70
N ALA A 164 12.51 -4.25 27.50
CA ALA A 164 13.32 -5.04 28.43
C ALA A 164 14.78 -4.57 28.49
N LEU A 165 15.35 -3.99 27.41
CA LEU A 165 16.74 -3.45 27.38
C LEU A 165 17.01 -2.46 28.53
N GLN A 166 16.03 -1.69 28.96
CA GLN A 166 16.16 -0.73 30.05
C GLN A 166 16.05 -1.35 31.45
N GLN A 167 15.60 -2.61 31.56
CA GLN A 167 15.26 -3.26 32.83
C GLN A 167 16.21 -4.39 33.20
N VAL A 168 16.88 -5.01 32.22
CA VAL A 168 17.76 -6.14 32.45
C VAL A 168 19.17 -5.68 32.81
N SER A 169 19.82 -6.42 33.73
CA SER A 169 21.20 -6.13 34.16
C SER A 169 22.26 -6.72 33.27
N GLY A 170 21.92 -7.73 32.43
CA GLY A 170 22.89 -8.37 31.56
C GLY A 170 22.27 -9.24 30.50
N TYR A 171 23.07 -9.64 29.50
CA TYR A 171 22.61 -10.38 28.32
C TYR A 171 21.92 -11.72 28.65
N GLN A 172 22.33 -12.41 29.72
CA GLN A 172 21.71 -13.69 30.11
C GLN A 172 20.20 -13.55 30.35
N GLN A 173 19.78 -12.44 30.90
CA GLN A 173 18.34 -12.15 31.08
C GLN A 173 17.66 -11.84 29.76
N MET A 174 18.36 -11.16 28.80
CA MET A 174 17.82 -10.81 27.49
C MET A 174 17.66 -12.02 26.56
N LYS A 175 18.50 -13.04 26.72
CA LYS A 175 18.58 -14.22 25.85
C LYS A 175 17.22 -14.91 25.62
N ILE A 176 16.30 -14.86 26.60
CA ILE A 176 14.97 -15.45 26.51
C ILE A 176 14.17 -14.83 25.33
N TRP A 177 14.24 -13.50 25.17
CA TRP A 177 13.60 -12.82 24.06
C TRP A 177 14.30 -13.07 22.72
N ASP A 178 15.62 -13.18 22.74
CA ASP A 178 16.45 -13.31 21.54
C ASP A 178 16.24 -14.66 20.84
N VAL A 179 15.99 -15.75 21.57
CA VAL A 179 15.72 -17.07 20.97
C VAL A 179 14.53 -17.04 20.00
N GLU A 180 13.40 -16.50 20.44
CA GLU A 180 12.21 -16.42 19.58
C GLU A 180 12.32 -15.30 18.55
N LEU A 181 13.00 -14.19 18.89
CA LEU A 181 13.26 -13.09 17.97
C LEU A 181 14.08 -13.55 16.76
N VAL A 182 15.12 -14.34 16.95
CA VAL A 182 15.97 -14.91 15.89
C VAL A 182 15.12 -15.72 14.94
N LYS A 183 14.33 -16.66 15.46
CA LYS A 183 13.46 -17.52 14.64
C LYS A 183 12.48 -16.71 13.78
N LEU A 184 11.79 -15.74 14.37
CA LEU A 184 10.82 -14.88 13.64
C LEU A 184 11.55 -13.98 12.64
N ALA A 185 12.71 -13.45 13.00
CA ALA A 185 13.51 -12.57 12.16
C ALA A 185 13.98 -13.29 10.89
N GLU A 186 14.50 -14.51 11.04
CA GLU A 186 14.97 -15.34 9.93
C GLU A 186 13.81 -15.70 9.00
N GLN A 187 12.67 -16.13 9.54
CA GLN A 187 11.47 -16.46 8.74
C GLN A 187 10.96 -15.26 7.93
N VAL A 188 10.81 -14.09 8.58
CA VAL A 188 10.36 -12.88 7.87
C VAL A 188 11.37 -12.43 6.81
N SER A 189 12.66 -12.53 7.10
CA SER A 189 13.72 -12.14 6.16
C SER A 189 13.81 -13.09 4.97
N GLN A 190 13.64 -14.38 5.18
CA GLN A 190 13.58 -15.37 4.12
C GLN A 190 12.40 -15.09 3.19
N LEU A 191 11.18 -14.92 3.73
CA LEU A 191 10.00 -14.59 2.93
C LEU A 191 10.18 -13.31 2.11
N ARG A 192 10.79 -12.27 2.70
CA ARG A 192 11.10 -11.02 1.99
C ARG A 192 12.10 -11.24 0.86
N SER A 193 13.14 -12.05 1.09
CA SER A 193 14.16 -12.36 0.09
C SER A 193 13.56 -13.13 -1.08
N GLU A 194 12.78 -14.17 -0.80
CA GLU A 194 12.11 -14.98 -1.81
C GLU A 194 11.13 -14.14 -2.65
N TYR A 195 10.32 -13.32 -2.00
CA TYR A 195 9.38 -12.44 -2.70
C TYR A 195 10.10 -11.37 -3.53
N ALA A 196 11.18 -10.77 -3.01
CA ALA A 196 11.98 -9.81 -3.75
C ALA A 196 12.58 -10.42 -5.02
N GLN A 197 13.09 -11.64 -4.95
CA GLN A 197 13.61 -12.39 -6.11
C GLN A 197 12.50 -12.74 -7.12
N ALA A 198 11.33 -13.16 -6.64
CA ALA A 198 10.22 -13.50 -7.51
C ALA A 198 9.61 -12.27 -8.21
N LEU A 199 9.63 -11.10 -7.55
CA LEU A 199 9.10 -9.84 -8.10
C LEU A 199 10.08 -9.15 -9.06
N GLN A 200 11.38 -9.40 -8.96
CA GLN A 200 12.42 -8.72 -9.73
C GLN A 200 12.19 -8.77 -11.25
N PRO A 201 11.90 -9.93 -11.90
CA PRO A 201 11.67 -10.00 -13.34
C PRO A 201 10.51 -9.11 -13.81
N GLU A 202 9.42 -9.05 -13.03
CA GLU A 202 8.26 -8.21 -13.34
C GLU A 202 8.60 -6.72 -13.25
N ILE A 203 9.40 -6.34 -12.24
CA ILE A 203 9.90 -4.97 -12.11
C ILE A 203 10.76 -4.61 -13.32
N GLU A 204 11.74 -5.45 -13.67
CA GLU A 204 12.64 -5.18 -14.79
C GLU A 204 11.87 -5.08 -16.12
N GLN A 205 10.96 -6.00 -16.38
CA GLN A 205 10.14 -5.99 -17.59
C GLN A 205 9.27 -4.74 -17.67
N THR A 206 8.58 -4.39 -16.58
CA THR A 206 7.71 -3.21 -16.56
C THR A 206 8.52 -1.92 -16.65
N CYS A 207 9.66 -1.84 -15.97
CA CYS A 207 10.53 -0.67 -16.05
C CYS A 207 11.10 -0.45 -17.45
N ARG A 208 11.46 -1.47 -18.20
CA ARG A 208 11.91 -1.35 -19.60
C ARG A 208 10.87 -0.70 -20.52
N LEU A 209 9.59 -0.85 -20.22
CA LEU A 209 8.52 -0.20 -21.01
C LEU A 209 8.41 1.30 -20.70
N PHE A 210 8.56 1.69 -19.43
CA PHE A 210 8.40 3.07 -19.00
C PHE A 210 9.69 3.89 -19.11
N LEU A 211 10.84 3.26 -18.94
CA LEU A 211 12.18 3.86 -18.88
C LEU A 211 13.16 3.01 -19.69
N PRO A 212 12.97 2.87 -21.01
CA PRO A 212 13.77 1.97 -21.85
C PRO A 212 15.26 2.33 -21.92
N GLU A 213 15.61 3.58 -21.59
CA GLU A 213 16.97 4.10 -21.55
C GLU A 213 17.74 3.75 -20.26
N LEU A 214 17.08 3.14 -19.28
CA LEU A 214 17.64 2.88 -17.96
C LEU A 214 17.64 1.38 -17.63
N ASP A 215 18.76 0.89 -17.13
CA ASP A 215 18.85 -0.44 -16.55
C ASP A 215 18.44 -0.36 -15.07
N ILE A 216 17.19 -0.74 -14.78
CA ILE A 216 16.64 -0.73 -13.42
C ILE A 216 16.88 -2.09 -12.77
N SER A 217 17.55 -2.07 -11.63
CA SER A 217 17.81 -3.25 -10.82
C SER A 217 17.33 -3.06 -9.38
N VAL A 218 17.07 -4.18 -8.70
CA VAL A 218 16.62 -4.19 -7.31
C VAL A 218 17.58 -4.99 -6.44
N SER A 219 17.68 -4.62 -5.17
CA SER A 219 18.48 -5.36 -4.19
C SER A 219 17.78 -5.38 -2.85
N PHE A 220 17.77 -6.55 -2.20
CA PHE A 220 17.23 -6.74 -0.86
C PHE A 220 18.35 -6.91 0.16
N ASN A 221 18.31 -6.11 1.22
CA ASN A 221 19.15 -6.24 2.40
C ASN A 221 18.25 -6.60 3.59
N GLN A 222 18.57 -7.67 4.31
CA GLN A 222 17.76 -8.19 5.40
C GLN A 222 17.83 -7.37 6.71
N GLY A 223 18.77 -6.41 6.79
CA GLY A 223 18.97 -5.56 7.96
C GLY A 223 20.11 -6.01 8.89
N TRP A 224 20.84 -7.03 8.47
CA TRP A 224 22.14 -7.46 9.01
C TRP A 224 22.91 -8.17 7.91
N GLU A 225 24.21 -8.41 8.12
CA GLU A 225 25.04 -9.11 7.14
C GLU A 225 24.59 -10.56 6.96
N LYS A 226 24.43 -10.98 5.70
CA LYS A 226 23.81 -12.25 5.34
C LYS A 226 24.53 -13.47 5.93
N GLU A 227 25.83 -13.39 6.10
CA GLU A 227 26.68 -14.49 6.58
C GLU A 227 26.86 -14.48 8.10
N GLN A 228 26.33 -13.47 8.81
CA GLN A 228 26.38 -13.40 10.26
C GLN A 228 25.23 -14.16 10.92
N ASN A 229 25.55 -14.97 11.91
CA ASN A 229 24.56 -15.57 12.78
C ASN A 229 23.84 -14.46 13.57
N TYR A 230 22.54 -14.37 13.41
CA TYR A 230 21.75 -13.28 14.00
C TYR A 230 21.71 -13.36 15.53
N ALA A 231 21.72 -14.56 16.13
CA ALA A 231 21.78 -14.73 17.58
C ALA A 231 23.10 -14.20 18.17
N GLU A 232 24.23 -14.51 17.53
CA GLU A 232 25.54 -13.99 17.92
C GLU A 232 25.63 -12.47 17.75
N LEU A 233 25.01 -11.93 16.70
CA LEU A 233 24.95 -10.50 16.45
C LEU A 233 24.17 -9.78 17.54
N LEU A 234 23.02 -10.31 17.97
CA LEU A 234 22.22 -9.74 19.07
C LEU A 234 22.99 -9.76 20.38
N ALA A 235 23.70 -10.86 20.68
CA ALA A 235 24.54 -10.97 21.89
C ALA A 235 25.64 -9.93 21.86
N ARG A 236 26.37 -9.82 20.75
CA ARG A 236 27.46 -8.85 20.57
C ARG A 236 27.01 -7.40 20.67
N ASN A 237 25.82 -7.09 20.15
CA ASN A 237 25.28 -5.75 20.13
C ASN A 237 24.50 -5.37 21.40
N PHE A 238 24.38 -6.26 22.38
CA PHE A 238 23.52 -6.06 23.56
C PHE A 238 23.80 -4.74 24.29
N GLU A 239 25.06 -4.44 24.62
CA GLU A 239 25.42 -3.21 25.35
C GLU A 239 25.10 -1.95 24.51
N ARG A 240 25.30 -2.02 23.18
CA ARG A 240 24.94 -0.95 22.26
C ARG A 240 23.43 -0.76 22.17
N ASP A 241 22.67 -1.85 22.04
CA ASP A 241 21.21 -1.83 22.02
C ASP A 241 20.66 -1.25 23.33
N ARG A 242 21.25 -1.65 24.48
CA ARG A 242 20.88 -1.14 25.78
C ARG A 242 21.13 0.35 25.92
N ALA A 243 22.30 0.82 25.50
CA ALA A 243 22.65 2.24 25.54
C ALA A 243 21.72 3.10 24.66
N LEU A 244 21.29 2.57 23.51
CA LEU A 244 20.40 3.27 22.58
C LEU A 244 18.91 3.08 22.90
N GLY A 245 18.55 2.06 23.69
CA GLY A 245 17.16 1.73 24.02
C GLY A 245 16.40 1.02 22.90
N TYR A 246 17.06 0.55 21.84
CA TYR A 246 16.46 -0.20 20.75
C TYR A 246 17.42 -1.15 20.06
N THR A 247 16.89 -2.17 19.40
CA THR A 247 17.62 -3.17 18.62
C THR A 247 18.14 -2.57 17.32
N VAL A 248 19.45 -2.48 17.15
CA VAL A 248 20.11 -1.79 16.02
C VAL A 248 20.15 -2.62 14.74
N SER A 249 20.06 -3.94 14.81
CA SER A 249 20.12 -4.86 13.67
C SER A 249 18.87 -5.73 13.60
N GLY A 250 18.48 -6.17 12.40
CA GLY A 250 17.37 -7.10 12.22
C GLY A 250 16.38 -6.66 11.15
N PRO A 251 15.27 -7.40 10.98
CA PRO A 251 14.30 -7.18 9.89
C PRO A 251 13.67 -5.78 9.86
N GLN A 252 13.62 -5.08 11.00
CA GLN A 252 13.16 -3.68 11.09
C GLN A 252 14.14 -2.69 10.42
N LYS A 253 15.36 -3.13 10.12
CA LYS A 253 16.39 -2.38 9.39
C LYS A 253 16.57 -2.85 7.95
N ALA A 254 15.80 -3.86 7.53
CA ALA A 254 15.83 -4.33 6.15
C ALA A 254 15.53 -3.21 5.15
N ASP A 255 16.07 -3.33 3.94
CA ASP A 255 15.87 -2.37 2.87
C ASP A 255 15.70 -3.07 1.52
N PHE A 256 14.86 -2.52 0.66
CA PHE A 256 14.63 -2.95 -0.71
C PHE A 256 14.97 -1.79 -1.65
N ARG A 257 16.19 -1.77 -2.15
CA ARG A 257 16.74 -0.64 -2.90
C ARG A 257 16.56 -0.79 -4.40
N PHE A 258 16.34 0.34 -5.04
CA PHE A 258 16.24 0.47 -6.49
C PHE A 258 17.48 1.20 -7.01
N LYS A 259 18.06 0.68 -8.10
CA LYS A 259 19.20 1.29 -8.79
C LYS A 259 18.88 1.46 -10.27
N ALA A 260 19.36 2.52 -10.85
CA ALA A 260 19.37 2.74 -12.30
C ALA A 260 20.81 2.87 -12.76
N ASN A 261 21.21 2.05 -13.76
CA ASN A 261 22.59 1.98 -14.22
C ASN A 261 23.63 1.79 -13.10
N GLY A 262 23.26 1.00 -12.06
CA GLY A 262 24.10 0.69 -10.91
C GLY A 262 24.12 1.73 -9.78
N LEU A 263 23.53 2.92 -9.97
CA LEU A 263 23.46 4.01 -8.98
C LEU A 263 22.09 4.10 -8.33
N PRO A 264 21.95 4.61 -7.08
CA PRO A 264 20.67 4.82 -6.45
C PRO A 264 19.74 5.71 -7.30
N VAL A 265 18.48 5.31 -7.45
CA VAL A 265 17.52 6.02 -8.31
C VAL A 265 17.25 7.45 -7.83
N GLU A 266 17.28 7.68 -6.53
CA GLU A 266 17.09 8.98 -5.90
C GLU A 266 18.18 10.01 -6.28
N ASP A 267 19.38 9.54 -6.63
CA ASP A 267 20.54 10.41 -6.92
C ASP A 267 20.60 10.82 -8.40
N ILE A 268 20.03 10.02 -9.33
CA ILE A 268 20.26 10.21 -10.76
C ILE A 268 18.99 10.43 -11.58
N LEU A 269 17.82 10.02 -11.09
CA LEU A 269 16.59 10.17 -11.85
C LEU A 269 15.97 11.57 -11.67
N SER A 270 15.50 12.16 -12.77
CA SER A 270 14.65 13.33 -12.71
C SER A 270 13.35 13.04 -11.99
N ARG A 271 12.67 14.08 -11.52
CA ARG A 271 11.36 13.93 -10.83
C ARG A 271 10.32 13.20 -11.70
N GLY A 272 10.32 13.48 -13.01
CA GLY A 272 9.45 12.80 -13.97
C GLY A 272 9.76 11.30 -14.07
N GLN A 273 11.06 10.95 -14.18
CA GLN A 273 11.50 9.55 -14.22
C GLN A 273 11.21 8.79 -12.93
N LEU A 274 11.37 9.44 -11.76
CA LEU A 274 10.99 8.84 -10.46
C LEU A 274 9.50 8.51 -10.40
N LYS A 275 8.63 9.37 -10.96
CA LYS A 275 7.19 9.10 -11.05
C LYS A 275 6.87 7.92 -11.94
N LEU A 276 7.51 7.86 -13.11
CA LEU A 276 7.38 6.72 -14.02
C LEU A 276 7.83 5.42 -13.35
N LEU A 277 8.97 5.44 -12.66
CA LEU A 277 9.47 4.31 -11.92
C LEU A 277 8.48 3.89 -10.83
N MET A 278 7.93 4.83 -10.06
CA MET A 278 6.92 4.54 -9.04
C MET A 278 5.67 3.90 -9.66
N CYS A 279 5.17 4.40 -10.80
CA CYS A 279 4.05 3.81 -11.52
C CYS A 279 4.38 2.38 -11.98
N ALA A 280 5.57 2.19 -12.58
CA ALA A 280 6.03 0.89 -13.05
C ALA A 280 6.11 -0.14 -11.89
N LEU A 281 6.65 0.25 -10.74
CA LEU A 281 6.75 -0.62 -9.57
C LEU A 281 5.36 -1.03 -9.04
N ARG A 282 4.39 -0.10 -9.00
CA ARG A 282 3.03 -0.39 -8.56
C ARG A 282 2.30 -1.32 -9.52
N LEU A 283 2.47 -1.10 -10.83
CA LEU A 283 1.94 -2.00 -11.86
C LEU A 283 2.57 -3.39 -11.76
N ALA A 284 3.90 -3.48 -11.73
CA ALA A 284 4.62 -4.74 -11.62
C ALA A 284 4.13 -5.58 -10.43
N GLN A 285 3.92 -4.94 -9.28
CA GLN A 285 3.42 -5.63 -8.09
C GLN A 285 1.98 -6.11 -8.25
N GLY A 286 1.12 -5.34 -8.91
CA GLY A 286 -0.27 -5.75 -9.21
C GLY A 286 -0.33 -6.88 -10.24
N GLU A 287 0.50 -6.82 -11.29
CA GLU A 287 0.63 -7.86 -12.31
C GLU A 287 1.18 -9.17 -11.72
N HIS A 288 2.20 -9.06 -10.86
CA HIS A 288 2.74 -10.21 -10.14
C HIS A 288 1.68 -10.90 -9.25
N LEU A 289 0.84 -10.12 -8.55
CA LEU A 289 -0.27 -10.67 -7.77
C LEU A 289 -1.26 -11.42 -8.66
N MET A 290 -1.61 -10.84 -9.82
CA MET A 290 -2.52 -11.49 -10.75
C MET A 290 -1.93 -12.78 -11.31
N GLN A 291 -0.66 -12.80 -11.72
CA GLN A 291 -0.01 -13.98 -12.28
C GLN A 291 0.13 -15.11 -11.27
N GLN A 292 0.53 -14.79 -10.03
CA GLN A 292 0.82 -15.77 -8.99
C GLN A 292 -0.40 -16.25 -8.20
N LYS A 293 -1.40 -15.40 -8.03
CA LYS A 293 -2.57 -15.65 -7.17
C LYS A 293 -3.92 -15.56 -7.88
N GLN A 294 -3.92 -15.21 -9.17
CA GLN A 294 -5.14 -15.00 -9.97
C GLN A 294 -6.08 -13.95 -9.33
N ARG A 295 -5.48 -12.95 -8.69
CA ARG A 295 -6.21 -11.88 -7.99
C ARG A 295 -5.85 -10.52 -8.56
N HIS A 296 -6.86 -9.77 -9.01
CA HIS A 296 -6.68 -8.41 -9.51
C HIS A 296 -6.57 -7.40 -8.38
N CYS A 297 -5.68 -6.42 -8.54
CA CYS A 297 -5.63 -5.22 -7.71
C CYS A 297 -6.72 -4.22 -8.11
N ILE A 298 -7.13 -3.38 -7.16
CA ILE A 298 -7.81 -2.12 -7.42
C ILE A 298 -6.73 -1.02 -7.47
N PHE A 299 -6.69 -0.27 -8.58
CA PHE A 299 -5.77 0.86 -8.72
C PHE A 299 -6.48 2.17 -8.42
N LEU A 300 -5.91 2.95 -7.52
CA LEU A 300 -6.37 4.29 -7.14
C LEU A 300 -5.32 5.30 -7.62
N ILE A 301 -5.70 6.18 -8.56
CA ILE A 301 -4.78 7.13 -9.20
C ILE A 301 -5.28 8.55 -8.95
N ASP A 302 -4.56 9.29 -8.12
CA ASP A 302 -4.87 10.68 -7.82
C ASP A 302 -4.05 11.61 -8.73
N ASP A 303 -4.73 12.58 -9.32
CA ASP A 303 -4.14 13.63 -10.16
C ASP A 303 -3.29 13.12 -11.35
N PHE A 304 -3.83 12.15 -12.07
CA PHE A 304 -3.17 11.44 -13.16
C PHE A 304 -2.52 12.33 -14.23
N ALA A 305 -3.24 13.42 -14.61
CA ALA A 305 -2.86 14.22 -15.75
C ALA A 305 -1.74 15.24 -15.48
N SER A 306 -1.50 15.58 -14.20
CA SER A 306 -0.67 16.75 -13.87
C SER A 306 0.83 16.54 -14.05
N GLU A 307 1.29 15.29 -14.23
CA GLU A 307 2.68 14.99 -13.98
C GLU A 307 3.38 14.09 -15.02
N LEU A 308 2.62 13.50 -15.96
CA LEU A 308 3.15 12.67 -17.03
C LEU A 308 2.90 13.31 -18.40
N ASP A 309 3.85 13.19 -19.31
CA ASP A 309 3.63 13.54 -20.73
C ASP A 309 2.58 12.61 -21.38
N GLN A 310 2.06 13.02 -22.52
CA GLN A 310 0.99 12.31 -23.22
C GLN A 310 1.37 10.85 -23.56
N THR A 311 2.59 10.62 -24.03
CA THR A 311 3.08 9.28 -24.40
C THR A 311 3.09 8.35 -23.20
N LYS A 312 3.60 8.81 -22.06
CA LYS A 312 3.67 8.02 -20.82
C LYS A 312 2.31 7.81 -20.19
N ARG A 313 1.40 8.79 -20.29
CA ARG A 313 -0.01 8.60 -19.89
C ARG A 313 -0.69 7.51 -20.71
N SER A 314 -0.51 7.54 -22.04
CA SER A 314 -1.06 6.50 -22.92
C SER A 314 -0.52 5.11 -22.60
N LEU A 315 0.76 4.97 -22.32
CA LEU A 315 1.39 3.72 -21.93
C LEU A 315 0.80 3.19 -20.60
N LEU A 316 0.69 4.04 -19.58
CA LEU A 316 0.10 3.67 -18.30
C LEU A 316 -1.37 3.26 -18.47
N ALA A 317 -2.12 4.02 -19.27
CA ALA A 317 -3.51 3.73 -19.59
C ALA A 317 -3.67 2.36 -20.28
N GLU A 318 -2.82 2.06 -21.24
CA GLU A 318 -2.82 0.77 -21.95
C GLU A 318 -2.55 -0.40 -21.01
N ARG A 319 -1.52 -0.27 -20.16
CA ARG A 319 -1.20 -1.32 -19.16
C ARG A 319 -2.35 -1.56 -18.20
N LEU A 320 -2.96 -0.51 -17.69
CA LEU A 320 -4.12 -0.61 -16.79
C LEU A 320 -5.34 -1.23 -17.50
N LYS A 321 -5.62 -0.88 -18.76
CA LYS A 321 -6.71 -1.50 -19.55
C LYS A 321 -6.48 -3.00 -19.72
N ASN A 322 -5.25 -3.41 -19.94
CA ASN A 322 -4.89 -4.82 -20.16
C ASN A 322 -4.77 -5.63 -18.87
N SER A 323 -4.68 -4.98 -17.71
CA SER A 323 -4.54 -5.68 -16.42
C SER A 323 -5.82 -6.37 -15.94
N GLY A 324 -6.99 -6.03 -16.48
CA GLY A 324 -8.30 -6.51 -15.99
C GLY A 324 -8.65 -6.00 -14.59
N SER A 325 -7.91 -5.03 -14.07
CA SER A 325 -8.09 -4.46 -12.74
C SER A 325 -9.16 -3.37 -12.74
N GLN A 326 -9.82 -3.17 -11.59
CA GLN A 326 -10.65 -2.00 -11.38
C GLN A 326 -9.77 -0.78 -11.12
N VAL A 327 -10.07 0.33 -11.78
CA VAL A 327 -9.26 1.54 -11.77
C VAL A 327 -10.13 2.76 -11.43
N PHE A 328 -9.69 3.54 -10.47
CA PHE A 328 -10.25 4.84 -10.13
C PHE A 328 -9.24 5.93 -10.46
N VAL A 329 -9.66 6.92 -11.24
CA VAL A 329 -8.76 8.01 -11.67
C VAL A 329 -9.40 9.36 -11.39
N THR A 330 -8.68 10.25 -10.74
CA THR A 330 -9.12 11.63 -10.55
C THR A 330 -8.54 12.54 -11.63
N ALA A 331 -9.32 13.51 -12.07
CA ALA A 331 -8.88 14.58 -12.97
C ALA A 331 -9.69 15.87 -12.75
N ILE A 332 -9.18 17.00 -13.23
CA ILE A 332 -9.90 18.27 -13.17
C ILE A 332 -11.00 18.29 -14.26
N THR A 333 -10.68 17.85 -15.46
CA THR A 333 -11.59 17.83 -16.59
C THR A 333 -11.60 16.47 -17.27
N GLN A 334 -12.70 16.13 -17.93
CA GLN A 334 -12.85 14.87 -18.68
C GLN A 334 -11.83 14.75 -19.82
N ASN A 335 -11.48 15.85 -20.46
CA ASN A 335 -10.51 15.85 -21.56
C ASN A 335 -9.11 15.33 -21.16
N GLN A 336 -8.75 15.48 -19.88
CA GLN A 336 -7.49 14.96 -19.36
C GLN A 336 -7.46 13.41 -19.28
N LEU A 337 -8.59 12.77 -19.46
CA LEU A 337 -8.77 11.31 -19.35
C LEU A 337 -8.95 10.61 -20.70
N ASN A 338 -8.90 11.36 -21.80
CA ASN A 338 -9.17 10.83 -23.15
C ASN A 338 -8.30 9.62 -23.50
N GLU A 339 -7.03 9.62 -23.10
CA GLU A 339 -6.11 8.51 -23.34
C GLU A 339 -6.48 7.25 -22.52
N MET A 340 -7.15 7.43 -21.39
CA MET A 340 -7.53 6.33 -20.48
C MET A 340 -8.88 5.70 -20.75
N GLN A 341 -9.77 6.36 -21.49
CA GLN A 341 -11.15 5.91 -21.64
C GLN A 341 -11.24 4.58 -22.39
N PRO A 342 -11.67 3.46 -21.74
CA PRO A 342 -12.08 2.25 -22.44
C PRO A 342 -13.51 2.40 -22.95
N LYS A 343 -13.99 1.42 -23.75
CA LYS A 343 -15.37 1.41 -24.27
C LYS A 343 -16.45 1.42 -23.19
N LYS A 344 -16.18 0.77 -22.05
CA LYS A 344 -17.05 0.78 -20.86
C LYS A 344 -16.32 1.44 -19.71
N HIS A 345 -16.96 2.40 -19.09
CA HIS A 345 -16.49 3.12 -17.91
C HIS A 345 -17.65 3.89 -17.30
N ARG A 346 -17.50 4.31 -16.05
CA ARG A 346 -18.37 5.30 -15.44
C ARG A 346 -17.60 6.58 -15.16
N THR A 347 -18.27 7.70 -15.28
CA THR A 347 -17.72 9.02 -14.97
C THR A 347 -18.59 9.71 -13.93
N PHE A 348 -17.97 10.20 -12.88
CA PHE A 348 -18.63 10.90 -11.78
C PHE A 348 -18.12 12.33 -11.70
N LYS A 349 -19.05 13.28 -11.74
CA LYS A 349 -18.76 14.69 -11.48
C LYS A 349 -18.88 14.97 -10.00
N ILE A 350 -17.85 15.61 -9.43
CA ILE A 350 -17.79 15.92 -8.00
C ILE A 350 -17.74 17.43 -7.82
N GLU A 351 -18.73 17.98 -7.12
CA GLU A 351 -18.90 19.41 -6.85
C GLU A 351 -19.28 19.62 -5.38
N ASN A 352 -18.41 20.28 -4.61
CA ASN A 352 -18.62 20.57 -3.18
C ASN A 352 -19.04 19.35 -2.34
N GLY A 353 -18.43 18.20 -2.61
CA GLY A 353 -18.73 16.93 -1.92
C GLY A 353 -19.95 16.18 -2.42
N TYR A 354 -20.73 16.75 -3.33
CA TYR A 354 -21.82 16.05 -4.03
C TYR A 354 -21.26 15.32 -5.23
N ILE A 355 -21.77 14.11 -5.49
CA ILE A 355 -21.31 13.24 -6.56
C ILE A 355 -22.51 12.84 -7.41
N ARG A 356 -22.36 12.98 -8.73
CA ARG A 356 -23.36 12.50 -9.71
C ARG A 356 -22.66 11.82 -10.89
N GLU A 357 -23.27 10.78 -11.41
CA GLU A 357 -22.83 10.15 -12.66
C GLU A 357 -23.19 11.06 -13.87
N ILE A 358 -22.30 11.10 -14.90
CA ILE A 358 -22.48 11.92 -16.12
C ILE A 358 -22.19 11.10 -17.37
#